data_16590872cad8603514577b4c78fcbebb
#
_entry.id   16590872cad8603514577b4c78fcbebb
#
_cell.length_a   1.000
_cell.length_b   1.000
_cell.length_c   1.000
_cell.angle_alpha   90.00
_cell.angle_beta   90.00
_cell.angle_gamma   90.00
#
_symmetry.space_group_name_H-M   'P 1'
#
loop_
_entity.id
_entity.type
_entity.pdbx_description
1 polymer ?
#
loop_
_entity_poly.entity_id
_entity_poly.type
_entity_poly.pdbx_seq_one_letter_code
_entity_poly.pdbx_strand_id
1 'polypeptide(L)'
;YKGKLTPDLFSKVLYDIGVEYGKCLLVVENNTVGFAVLDKLKEMQYPNLYYSIKSTHEYVEEHIAEGMNNAVAGFSMTSKTRPLIVAKMEEFIRNDLIKIYSTRLLTEMKTFVWNNGRAEAMRSYNDDLIMATAVACWVRDTALATNQRDIEYSKAFVGAITKSSHQLDTRIKGMVGVRNMKLHNEARKHSKTFDEFPWLFKG
;
A
#
# COMPACT_ATOMS: atom_id res chain seq x y z
N TYR A 1 -16.83 -6.25 11.57
CA TYR A 1 -17.01 -6.99 12.82
C TYR A 1 -16.97 -6.05 14.03
N LYS A 2 -17.83 -6.24 14.98
CA LYS A 2 -17.79 -5.60 16.31
C LYS A 2 -18.09 -6.64 17.37
N GLY A 3 -17.18 -6.83 18.31
CA GLY A 3 -17.34 -7.83 19.37
C GLY A 3 -16.29 -7.67 20.46
N LYS A 4 -16.45 -8.41 21.54
CA LYS A 4 -15.46 -8.47 22.62
C LYS A 4 -14.69 -9.78 22.44
N LEU A 5 -13.50 -9.70 21.87
CA LEU A 5 -12.58 -10.82 21.71
C LEU A 5 -11.27 -10.52 22.43
N THR A 6 -10.58 -11.56 22.84
CA THR A 6 -9.17 -11.44 23.26
C THR A 6 -8.30 -11.09 22.07
N PRO A 7 -7.14 -10.43 22.25
CA PRO A 7 -6.23 -10.09 21.15
C PRO A 7 -5.89 -11.28 20.25
N ASP A 8 -5.65 -12.46 20.83
CA ASP A 8 -5.33 -13.69 20.10
C ASP A 8 -6.46 -14.15 19.17
N LEU A 9 -7.70 -14.18 19.68
CA LEU A 9 -8.87 -14.53 18.87
C LEU A 9 -9.14 -13.49 17.80
N PHE A 10 -8.95 -12.21 18.11
CA PHE A 10 -9.14 -11.14 17.16
C PHE A 10 -8.09 -11.19 16.04
N SER A 11 -6.84 -11.50 16.36
CA SER A 11 -5.78 -11.68 15.37
C SER A 11 -6.10 -12.81 14.39
N LYS A 12 -6.67 -13.91 14.88
CA LYS A 12 -7.10 -15.02 14.02
C LYS A 12 -8.23 -14.59 13.07
N VAL A 13 -9.23 -13.86 13.58
CA VAL A 13 -10.31 -13.31 12.75
C VAL A 13 -9.75 -12.38 11.67
N LEU A 14 -8.80 -11.52 12.02
CA LEU A 14 -8.16 -10.61 11.04
C LEU A 14 -7.35 -11.38 10.00
N TYR A 15 -6.62 -12.41 10.42
CA TYR A 15 -5.87 -13.27 9.52
C TYR A 15 -6.79 -13.95 8.50
N ASP A 16 -7.85 -14.59 8.98
CA ASP A 16 -8.81 -15.32 8.14
C ASP A 16 -9.49 -14.37 7.12
N ILE A 17 -9.95 -13.20 7.58
CA ILE A 17 -10.53 -12.16 6.72
C ILE A 17 -9.48 -11.65 5.71
N GLY A 18 -8.27 -11.36 6.15
CA GLY A 18 -7.21 -10.89 5.28
C GLY A 18 -6.87 -11.88 4.16
N VAL A 19 -6.87 -13.17 4.46
CA VAL A 19 -6.67 -14.25 3.47
C VAL A 19 -7.87 -14.34 2.53
N GLU A 20 -9.10 -14.28 3.04
CA GLU A 20 -10.32 -14.28 2.22
C GLU A 20 -10.33 -13.13 1.20
N TYR A 21 -9.84 -11.96 1.58
CA TYR A 21 -9.69 -10.80 0.69
C TYR A 21 -8.36 -10.79 -0.10
N GLY A 22 -7.80 -11.96 -0.39
CA GLY A 22 -6.63 -12.11 -1.26
C GLY A 22 -5.33 -11.65 -0.61
N LYS A 23 -5.16 -11.85 0.70
CA LYS A 23 -4.02 -11.38 1.50
C LYS A 23 -3.88 -9.85 1.44
N CYS A 24 -5.00 -9.17 1.62
CA CYS A 24 -5.05 -7.71 1.59
C CYS A 24 -4.12 -7.07 2.63
N LEU A 25 -3.74 -5.81 2.42
CA LEU A 25 -2.96 -5.04 3.38
C LEU A 25 -3.77 -4.87 4.68
N LEU A 26 -3.29 -5.47 5.78
CA LEU A 26 -3.88 -5.33 7.09
C LEU A 26 -3.29 -4.14 7.83
N VAL A 27 -4.15 -3.20 8.18
CA VAL A 27 -3.79 -2.00 8.95
C VAL A 27 -4.43 -2.09 10.32
N VAL A 28 -3.62 -2.28 11.33
CA VAL A 28 -4.06 -2.34 12.73
C VAL A 28 -3.53 -1.11 13.44
N GLU A 29 -4.36 -0.45 14.25
CA GLU A 29 -3.91 0.63 15.11
C GLU A 29 -2.96 0.07 16.18
N ASN A 30 -1.76 0.63 16.31
CA ASN A 30 -0.70 0.10 17.16
C ASN A 30 -0.69 0.63 18.59
N ASN A 31 -1.84 1.08 19.08
CA ASN A 31 -1.99 1.56 20.47
C ASN A 31 -2.36 0.38 21.38
N THR A 32 -1.80 0.37 22.58
CA THR A 32 -2.17 -0.53 23.70
C THR A 32 -2.46 -1.99 23.27
N VAL A 33 -3.73 -2.34 23.07
CA VAL A 33 -4.17 -3.69 22.68
C VAL A 33 -3.76 -4.05 21.24
N GLY A 34 -3.66 -3.06 20.37
CA GLY A 34 -3.27 -3.25 18.97
C GLY A 34 -1.86 -3.82 18.81
N PHE A 35 -0.93 -3.52 19.70
CA PHE A 35 0.40 -4.15 19.70
C PHE A 35 0.33 -5.67 19.88
N ALA A 36 -0.48 -6.15 20.83
CA ALA A 36 -0.64 -7.58 21.05
C ALA A 36 -1.26 -8.30 19.82
N VAL A 37 -2.18 -7.62 19.13
CA VAL A 37 -2.76 -8.13 17.88
C VAL A 37 -1.72 -8.20 16.77
N LEU A 38 -0.91 -7.15 16.61
CA LEU A 38 0.16 -7.09 15.60
C LEU A 38 1.23 -8.17 15.85
N ASP A 39 1.68 -8.32 17.10
CA ASP A 39 2.67 -9.34 17.44
C ASP A 39 2.14 -10.73 17.12
N LYS A 40 0.86 -10.99 17.40
CA LYS A 40 0.24 -12.28 17.07
C LYS A 40 0.11 -12.50 15.56
N LEU A 41 -0.23 -11.47 14.78
CA LEU A 41 -0.27 -11.55 13.32
C LEU A 41 1.12 -11.82 12.72
N LYS A 42 2.19 -11.27 13.30
CA LYS A 42 3.58 -11.57 12.92
C LYS A 42 3.95 -13.01 13.26
N GLU A 43 3.61 -13.51 14.46
CA GLU A 43 3.82 -14.92 14.82
C GLU A 43 3.10 -15.87 13.83
N MET A 44 1.89 -15.48 13.38
CA MET A 44 1.13 -16.23 12.37
C MET A 44 1.67 -16.03 10.95
N GLN A 45 2.71 -15.21 10.77
CA GLN A 45 3.33 -14.89 9.47
C GLN A 45 2.31 -14.37 8.44
N TYR A 46 1.45 -13.42 8.85
CA TYR A 46 0.56 -12.78 7.89
C TYR A 46 1.38 -11.95 6.88
N PRO A 47 1.23 -12.19 5.56
CA PRO A 47 2.21 -11.76 4.57
C PRO A 47 2.12 -10.29 4.15
N ASN A 48 1.16 -9.52 4.64
CA ASN A 48 0.93 -8.15 4.17
C ASN A 48 0.43 -7.24 5.31
N LEU A 49 1.32 -7.00 6.28
CA LEU A 49 1.07 -6.07 7.37
C LEU A 49 1.50 -4.65 7.00
N TYR A 50 0.75 -3.68 7.49
CA TYR A 50 1.09 -2.27 7.36
C TYR A 50 2.21 -1.89 8.33
N TYR A 51 3.24 -1.23 7.81
CA TYR A 51 4.29 -0.59 8.59
C TYR A 51 4.34 0.90 8.30
N SER A 52 4.76 1.69 9.27
CA SER A 52 4.95 3.13 9.12
C SER A 52 6.23 3.61 9.80
N ILE A 53 6.80 4.69 9.28
CA ILE A 53 7.94 5.38 9.89
C ILE A 53 7.44 6.20 11.07
N LYS A 54 8.07 6.06 12.24
CA LYS A 54 7.68 6.76 13.49
C LYS A 54 7.59 8.28 13.36
N SER A 55 8.47 8.90 12.57
CA SER A 55 8.58 10.35 12.45
C SER A 55 7.63 10.96 11.42
N THR A 56 7.46 10.32 10.27
CA THR A 56 6.70 10.85 9.13
C THR A 56 5.34 10.20 8.96
N HIS A 57 5.10 9.06 9.60
CA HIS A 57 3.89 8.22 9.43
C HIS A 57 3.69 7.73 7.99
N GLU A 58 4.76 7.74 7.19
CA GLU A 58 4.74 7.21 5.82
C GLU A 58 4.69 5.69 5.83
N TYR A 59 3.99 5.15 4.86
CA TYR A 59 3.92 3.72 4.62
C TYR A 59 5.25 3.17 4.15
N VAL A 60 5.62 2.01 4.67
CA VAL A 60 6.81 1.26 4.26
C VAL A 60 6.41 -0.21 4.11
N GLU A 61 6.89 -0.85 3.06
CA GLU A 61 6.69 -2.29 2.88
C GLU A 61 7.46 -3.10 3.94
N GLU A 62 6.91 -4.24 4.33
CA GLU A 62 7.44 -5.08 5.42
C GLU A 62 8.92 -5.42 5.24
N HIS A 63 9.32 -5.85 4.04
CA HIS A 63 10.70 -6.24 3.74
C HIS A 63 11.70 -5.07 3.84
N ILE A 64 11.25 -3.82 3.64
CA ILE A 64 12.06 -2.61 3.84
C ILE A 64 12.06 -2.25 5.34
N ALA A 65 10.92 -2.38 6.00
CA ALA A 65 10.75 -2.07 7.41
C ALA A 65 11.64 -2.92 8.32
N GLU A 66 11.86 -4.19 7.97
CA GLU A 66 12.77 -5.09 8.73
C GLU A 66 14.22 -4.57 8.79
N GLY A 67 14.67 -3.84 7.78
CA GLY A 67 16.00 -3.19 7.76
C GLY A 67 16.04 -1.81 8.44
N MET A 68 14.91 -1.28 8.90
CA MET A 68 14.79 0.08 9.41
C MET A 68 14.53 0.11 10.92
N ASN A 69 15.40 0.75 11.70
CA ASN A 69 15.23 0.91 13.16
C ASN A 69 14.07 1.82 13.57
N ASN A 70 13.53 2.62 12.65
CA ASN A 70 12.47 3.59 12.90
C ASN A 70 11.11 3.19 12.30
N ALA A 71 11.01 2.03 11.68
CA ALA A 71 9.73 1.48 11.21
C ALA A 71 9.00 0.75 12.33
N VAL A 72 7.69 0.90 12.38
CA VAL A 72 6.81 0.26 13.35
C VAL A 72 5.63 -0.39 12.63
N ALA A 73 5.29 -1.61 13.01
CA ALA A 73 4.10 -2.26 12.54
C ALA A 73 2.84 -1.51 13.01
N GLY A 74 1.86 -1.44 12.12
CA GLY A 74 0.59 -0.81 12.40
C GLY A 74 0.57 0.70 12.20
N PHE A 75 -0.63 1.25 12.35
CA PHE A 75 -0.91 2.68 12.20
C PHE A 75 -0.89 3.37 13.55
N SER A 76 -0.07 4.41 13.68
CA SER A 76 0.02 5.20 14.93
C SER A 76 -1.00 6.33 14.94
N MET A 77 -2.05 6.16 15.76
CA MET A 77 -3.04 7.22 15.98
C MET A 77 -2.51 8.25 16.96
N THR A 78 -2.34 9.47 16.49
CA THR A 78 -1.85 10.60 17.28
C THR A 78 -2.79 11.80 17.15
N SER A 79 -2.60 12.82 18.01
CA SER A 79 -3.30 14.11 17.89
C SER A 79 -3.04 14.81 16.54
N LYS A 80 -1.90 14.50 15.87
CA LYS A 80 -1.55 15.05 14.55
C LYS A 80 -2.17 14.25 13.41
N THR A 81 -2.14 12.91 13.48
CA THR A 81 -2.64 12.04 12.39
C THR A 81 -4.16 11.98 12.35
N ARG A 82 -4.83 12.03 13.52
CA ARG A 82 -6.30 11.96 13.61
C ARG A 82 -7.03 12.99 12.73
N PRO A 83 -6.75 14.30 12.81
CA PRO A 83 -7.44 15.27 11.95
C PRO A 83 -7.13 15.06 10.45
N LEU A 84 -5.92 14.61 10.10
CA LEU A 84 -5.55 14.36 8.71
C LEU A 84 -6.35 13.22 8.09
N ILE A 85 -6.49 12.09 8.79
CA ILE A 85 -7.26 10.94 8.29
C ILE A 85 -8.76 11.24 8.23
N VAL A 86 -9.29 12.03 9.17
CA VAL A 86 -10.69 12.46 9.15
C VAL A 86 -10.94 13.38 7.96
N ALA A 87 -10.05 14.34 7.69
CA ALA A 87 -10.14 15.20 6.51
C ALA A 87 -10.06 14.40 5.21
N LYS A 88 -9.21 13.35 5.16
CA LYS A 88 -9.11 12.46 4.00
C LYS A 88 -10.40 11.65 3.80
N MET A 89 -11.01 11.12 4.84
CA MET A 89 -12.30 10.45 4.75
C MET A 89 -13.40 11.40 4.26
N GLU A 90 -13.42 12.64 4.76
CA GLU A 90 -14.38 13.67 4.33
C GLU A 90 -14.21 13.98 2.83
N GLU A 91 -12.97 14.12 2.35
CA GLU A 91 -12.65 14.28 0.93
C GLU A 91 -13.20 13.13 0.08
N PHE A 92 -13.01 11.88 0.53
CA PHE A 92 -13.49 10.68 -0.17
C PHE A 92 -15.03 10.63 -0.26
N ILE A 93 -15.72 11.03 0.80
CA ILE A 93 -17.19 11.08 0.81
C ILE A 93 -17.69 12.19 -0.09
N ARG A 94 -17.12 13.38 0.01
CA ARG A 94 -17.51 14.56 -0.77
C ARG A 94 -17.33 14.36 -2.29
N ASN A 95 -16.28 13.61 -2.68
CA ASN A 95 -15.95 13.35 -4.07
C ASN A 95 -16.51 12.01 -4.59
N ASP A 96 -17.42 11.36 -3.87
CA ASP A 96 -18.01 10.05 -4.21
C ASP A 96 -16.99 8.94 -4.49
N LEU A 97 -15.81 9.01 -3.85
CA LEU A 97 -14.75 8.03 -4.03
C LEU A 97 -14.98 6.73 -3.24
N ILE A 98 -15.90 6.76 -2.26
CA ILE A 98 -16.34 5.60 -1.49
C ILE A 98 -17.86 5.52 -1.42
N LYS A 99 -18.38 4.28 -1.40
CA LYS A 99 -19.80 4.00 -1.15
C LYS A 99 -19.95 3.32 0.20
N ILE A 100 -20.79 3.88 1.05
CA ILE A 100 -21.02 3.38 2.40
C ILE A 100 -22.30 2.56 2.43
N TYR A 101 -22.16 1.25 2.68
CA TYR A 101 -23.29 0.32 2.82
C TYR A 101 -23.62 -0.03 4.27
N SER A 102 -22.74 0.29 5.21
CA SER A 102 -22.89 -0.05 6.61
C SER A 102 -23.82 0.93 7.33
N THR A 103 -25.00 0.46 7.73
CA THR A 103 -25.95 1.25 8.55
C THR A 103 -25.34 1.63 9.90
N ARG A 104 -24.47 0.78 10.47
CA ARG A 104 -23.77 1.07 11.73
C ARG A 104 -22.79 2.22 11.57
N LEU A 105 -22.00 2.26 10.47
CA LEU A 105 -21.11 3.37 10.19
C LEU A 105 -21.90 4.67 10.01
N LEU A 106 -23.01 4.63 9.29
CA LEU A 106 -23.90 5.80 9.14
C LEU A 106 -24.47 6.28 10.48
N THR A 107 -24.73 5.38 11.42
CA THR A 107 -25.19 5.73 12.77
C THR A 107 -24.08 6.43 13.57
N GLU A 108 -22.84 5.94 13.51
CA GLU A 108 -21.68 6.60 14.13
C GLU A 108 -21.45 7.98 13.51
N MET A 109 -21.55 8.13 12.19
CA MET A 109 -21.39 9.41 11.51
C MET A 109 -22.39 10.48 11.96
N LYS A 110 -23.64 10.11 12.30
CA LYS A 110 -24.66 11.06 12.81
C LYS A 110 -24.30 11.64 14.18
N THR A 111 -23.47 10.95 14.94
CA THR A 111 -23.06 11.34 16.29
C THR A 111 -21.60 11.82 16.35
N PHE A 112 -20.96 11.96 15.20
CA PHE A 112 -19.58 12.43 15.09
C PHE A 112 -19.57 13.94 14.86
N VAL A 113 -18.93 14.66 15.75
CA VAL A 113 -18.97 16.13 15.81
C VAL A 113 -17.59 16.74 16.02
N TRP A 114 -17.45 17.99 15.64
CA TRP A 114 -16.30 18.79 16.03
C TRP A 114 -16.53 19.37 17.43
N ASN A 115 -15.67 19.00 18.38
CA ASN A 115 -15.70 19.52 19.74
C ASN A 115 -14.32 20.08 20.07
N ASN A 116 -14.24 21.38 20.39
CA ASN A 116 -12.99 22.08 20.73
C ASN A 116 -11.82 21.81 19.75
N GLY A 117 -12.12 21.81 18.44
CA GLY A 117 -11.12 21.57 17.38
C GLY A 117 -10.73 20.11 17.19
N ARG A 118 -11.40 19.17 17.85
CA ARG A 118 -11.20 17.74 17.69
C ARG A 118 -12.46 17.08 17.14
N ALA A 119 -12.29 16.26 16.12
CA ALA A 119 -13.35 15.42 15.58
C ALA A 119 -13.48 14.17 16.46
N GLU A 120 -14.63 13.97 17.10
CA GLU A 120 -14.89 12.86 18.02
C GLU A 120 -16.39 12.52 18.09
N ALA A 121 -16.70 11.32 18.58
CA ALA A 121 -18.07 10.96 18.86
C ALA A 121 -18.64 11.77 20.03
N MET A 122 -19.93 12.07 19.98
CA MET A 122 -20.66 12.63 21.11
C MET A 122 -20.51 11.72 22.34
N ARG A 123 -20.65 12.29 23.52
CA ARG A 123 -20.56 11.55 24.80
C ARG A 123 -21.48 10.32 24.76
N SER A 124 -20.95 9.18 25.17
CA SER A 124 -21.62 7.85 25.19
C SER A 124 -21.78 7.19 23.82
N TYR A 125 -21.22 7.76 22.76
CA TYR A 125 -21.16 7.15 21.45
C TYR A 125 -19.72 6.73 21.09
N ASN A 126 -19.59 5.86 20.10
CA ASN A 126 -18.31 5.36 19.61
C ASN A 126 -18.02 5.94 18.22
N ASP A 127 -16.74 6.02 17.85
CA ASP A 127 -16.27 6.41 16.52
C ASP A 127 -15.35 5.35 15.88
N ASP A 128 -15.39 4.13 16.36
CA ASP A 128 -14.47 3.06 15.95
C ASP A 128 -14.55 2.76 14.44
N LEU A 129 -15.77 2.68 13.89
CA LEU A 129 -15.96 2.43 12.46
C LEU A 129 -15.58 3.62 11.59
N ILE A 130 -15.81 4.83 12.09
CA ILE A 130 -15.37 6.06 11.43
C ILE A 130 -13.85 6.09 11.35
N MET A 131 -13.18 5.84 12.47
CA MET A 131 -11.72 5.86 12.52
C MET A 131 -11.11 4.76 11.66
N ALA A 132 -11.66 3.55 11.68
CA ALA A 132 -11.22 2.46 10.80
C ALA A 132 -11.38 2.83 9.31
N THR A 133 -12.50 3.45 8.93
CA THR A 133 -12.74 3.90 7.56
C THR A 133 -11.80 5.05 7.18
N ALA A 134 -11.57 5.99 8.08
CA ALA A 134 -10.65 7.12 7.87
C ALA A 134 -9.21 6.65 7.66
N VAL A 135 -8.74 5.68 8.45
CA VAL A 135 -7.43 5.03 8.25
C VAL A 135 -7.37 4.32 6.90
N ALA A 136 -8.42 3.60 6.50
CA ALA A 136 -8.46 2.92 5.21
C ALA A 136 -8.38 3.90 4.03
N CYS A 137 -9.08 5.04 4.08
CA CYS A 137 -9.01 6.09 3.05
C CYS A 137 -7.59 6.68 2.96
N TRP A 138 -6.96 6.95 4.11
CA TRP A 138 -5.59 7.48 4.17
C TRP A 138 -4.57 6.50 3.61
N VAL A 139 -4.61 5.26 4.06
CA VAL A 139 -3.66 4.22 3.65
C VAL A 139 -3.80 3.88 2.17
N ARG A 140 -5.02 3.84 1.66
CA ARG A 140 -5.26 3.64 0.22
C ARG A 140 -4.47 4.62 -0.63
N ASP A 141 -4.53 5.91 -0.31
CA ASP A 141 -3.84 6.94 -1.08
C ASP A 141 -2.33 6.86 -0.91
N THR A 142 -1.84 6.65 0.31
CA THR A 142 -0.39 6.57 0.57
C THR A 142 0.23 5.32 -0.03
N ALA A 143 -0.44 4.17 0.07
CA ALA A 143 0.02 2.92 -0.56
C ALA A 143 0.01 3.01 -2.09
N LEU A 144 -1.03 3.59 -2.69
CA LEU A 144 -1.08 3.80 -4.14
C LEU A 144 0.02 4.75 -4.62
N ALA A 145 0.28 5.84 -3.90
CA ALA A 145 1.36 6.79 -4.23
C ALA A 145 2.74 6.14 -4.15
N THR A 146 2.96 5.22 -3.22
CA THR A 146 4.21 4.45 -3.11
C THR A 146 4.34 3.49 -4.29
N ASN A 147 3.33 2.69 -4.58
CA ASN A 147 3.34 1.78 -5.72
C ASN A 147 3.56 2.50 -7.06
N GLN A 148 2.96 3.67 -7.25
CA GLN A 148 3.18 4.46 -8.47
C GLN A 148 4.63 4.94 -8.59
N ARG A 149 5.23 5.41 -7.49
CA ARG A 149 6.67 5.78 -7.45
C ARG A 149 7.56 4.60 -7.81
N ASP A 150 7.31 3.42 -7.25
CA ASP A 150 8.10 2.22 -7.50
C ASP A 150 8.00 1.76 -8.96
N ILE A 151 6.82 1.87 -9.56
CA ILE A 151 6.62 1.61 -11.00
C ILE A 151 7.39 2.63 -11.85
N GLU A 152 7.38 3.91 -11.48
CA GLU A 152 8.14 4.94 -12.20
C GLU A 152 9.65 4.74 -12.07
N TYR A 153 10.16 4.40 -10.88
CA TYR A 153 11.56 4.04 -10.68
C TYR A 153 11.96 2.82 -11.50
N SER A 154 11.14 1.77 -11.50
CA SER A 154 11.39 0.56 -12.29
C SER A 154 11.41 0.87 -13.79
N LYS A 155 10.48 1.67 -14.30
CA LYS A 155 10.47 2.13 -15.70
C LYS A 155 11.71 2.97 -16.04
N ALA A 156 12.11 3.88 -15.16
CA ALA A 156 13.29 4.71 -15.34
C ALA A 156 14.57 3.86 -15.36
N PHE A 157 14.67 2.87 -14.47
CA PHE A 157 15.79 1.93 -14.39
C PHE A 157 15.91 1.09 -15.68
N VAL A 158 14.81 0.47 -16.12
CA VAL A 158 14.77 -0.29 -17.38
C VAL A 158 15.11 0.62 -18.56
N GLY A 159 14.57 1.84 -18.60
CA GLY A 159 14.89 2.82 -19.64
C GLY A 159 16.37 3.26 -19.65
N ALA A 160 17.01 3.33 -18.48
CA ALA A 160 18.45 3.62 -18.37
C ALA A 160 19.30 2.47 -18.91
N ILE A 161 18.95 1.20 -18.59
CA ILE A 161 19.63 0.01 -19.10
C ILE A 161 19.50 -0.09 -20.61
N THR A 162 18.30 0.13 -21.16
CA THR A 162 18.09 0.07 -22.63
C THR A 162 18.82 1.16 -23.37
N LYS A 163 18.90 2.39 -22.83
CA LYS A 163 19.72 3.47 -23.40
C LYS A 163 21.21 3.17 -23.32
N SER A 164 21.69 2.61 -22.22
CA SER A 164 23.10 2.22 -22.06
C SER A 164 23.50 1.12 -23.04
N SER A 165 22.66 0.12 -23.29
CA SER A 165 22.93 -0.93 -24.28
C SER A 165 22.98 -0.38 -25.70
N HIS A 166 22.18 0.64 -26.03
CA HIS A 166 22.21 1.27 -27.34
C HIS A 166 23.49 2.12 -27.56
N GLN A 167 24.00 2.77 -26.50
CA GLN A 167 25.28 3.48 -26.57
C GLN A 167 26.49 2.53 -26.69
N LEU A 168 26.43 1.34 -26.07
CA LEU A 168 27.45 0.31 -26.23
C LEU A 168 27.48 -0.23 -27.66
N ASP A 169 26.32 -0.45 -28.26
CA ASP A 169 26.21 -0.96 -29.65
C ASP A 169 26.75 0.04 -30.68
N THR A 170 26.57 1.36 -30.45
CA THR A 170 27.16 2.42 -31.32
C THR A 170 28.67 2.55 -31.16
N ARG A 171 29.21 2.33 -29.94
CA ARG A 171 30.67 2.32 -29.74
C ARG A 171 31.34 1.10 -30.37
N ILE A 172 30.72 -0.05 -30.29
CA ILE A 172 31.18 -1.31 -30.91
C ILE A 172 31.15 -1.20 -32.44
N LYS A 173 30.13 -0.55 -33.02
CA LYS A 173 30.04 -0.32 -34.48
C LYS A 173 31.16 0.57 -35.00
N GLY A 174 31.72 1.46 -34.19
CA GLY A 174 32.88 2.29 -34.54
C GLY A 174 34.22 1.57 -34.45
N MET A 175 34.28 0.43 -33.72
CA MET A 175 35.54 -0.30 -33.50
C MET A 175 35.66 -1.57 -34.38
N VAL A 176 34.57 -2.12 -34.90
CA VAL A 176 34.57 -3.34 -35.73
C VAL A 176 34.10 -2.98 -37.12
N GLY A 177 35.01 -2.88 -38.03
CA GLY A 177 34.73 -2.59 -39.44
C GLY A 177 33.70 -3.58 -40.04
N VAL A 178 32.95 -3.08 -40.96
CA VAL A 178 31.87 -3.53 -41.83
C VAL A 178 31.61 -5.05 -42.03
N ARG A 179 32.33 -5.95 -41.39
CA ARG A 179 32.17 -7.43 -41.55
C ARG A 179 30.98 -8.04 -40.78
N ASN A 180 30.38 -7.36 -39.83
CA ASN A 180 29.30 -7.93 -38.99
C ASN A 180 27.87 -7.47 -39.33
N MET A 181 27.67 -6.69 -40.38
CA MET A 181 26.33 -6.25 -40.79
C MET A 181 25.42 -7.41 -41.27
N LYS A 182 26.01 -8.51 -41.79
CA LYS A 182 25.22 -9.68 -42.17
C LYS A 182 24.67 -10.50 -41.00
N LEU A 183 25.47 -10.66 -39.95
CA LEU A 183 25.07 -11.37 -38.72
C LEU A 183 23.95 -10.65 -37.94
N HIS A 184 23.96 -9.31 -37.92
CA HIS A 184 22.95 -8.54 -37.26
C HIS A 184 21.58 -8.59 -37.96
N ASN A 185 21.56 -8.70 -39.29
CA ASN A 185 20.33 -8.85 -40.05
C ASN A 185 19.75 -10.28 -39.98
N GLU A 186 20.58 -11.28 -39.75
CA GLU A 186 20.10 -12.66 -39.50
C GLU A 186 19.54 -12.82 -38.09
N ALA A 187 20.14 -12.21 -37.07
CA ALA A 187 19.61 -12.17 -35.71
C ALA A 187 18.23 -11.49 -35.63
N ARG A 188 18.01 -10.42 -36.42
CA ARG A 188 16.67 -9.79 -36.51
C ARG A 188 15.62 -10.65 -37.18
N LYS A 189 16.02 -11.57 -38.08
CA LYS A 189 15.08 -12.50 -38.72
C LYS A 189 14.65 -13.64 -37.78
N HIS A 190 15.42 -13.94 -36.75
CA HIS A 190 15.08 -14.97 -35.74
C HIS A 190 14.42 -14.42 -34.48
N SER A 191 14.29 -13.11 -34.29
CA SER A 191 13.53 -12.54 -33.17
C SER A 191 12.02 -12.45 -33.43
N LYS A 192 11.45 -13.51 -33.98
CA LYS A 192 9.98 -13.69 -34.08
C LYS A 192 9.33 -14.02 -32.74
N THR A 193 10.11 -14.08 -31.64
CA THR A 193 9.64 -14.45 -30.31
C THR A 193 8.79 -13.36 -29.64
N PHE A 194 8.76 -12.13 -30.14
CA PHE A 194 7.92 -11.07 -29.59
C PHE A 194 6.44 -11.15 -30.02
N ASP A 195 6.19 -11.79 -31.19
CA ASP A 195 4.82 -11.95 -31.70
C ASP A 195 4.13 -13.22 -31.16
N GLU A 196 4.89 -14.12 -30.50
CA GLU A 196 4.36 -15.42 -30.03
C GLU A 196 3.74 -15.36 -28.61
N PHE A 197 3.94 -14.25 -27.86
CA PHE A 197 3.39 -14.10 -26.51
C PHE A 197 2.63 -12.79 -26.29
N PRO A 198 1.55 -12.51 -27.06
CA PRO A 198 0.78 -11.28 -26.94
C PRO A 198 0.03 -11.16 -25.60
N TRP A 199 -0.07 -12.24 -24.82
CA TRP A 199 -0.72 -12.27 -23.51
C TRP A 199 0.15 -11.71 -22.39
N LEU A 200 1.47 -11.62 -22.58
CA LEU A 200 2.40 -11.11 -21.55
C LEU A 200 2.36 -9.58 -21.40
N PHE A 201 1.71 -8.88 -22.34
CA PHE A 201 1.67 -7.41 -22.40
C PHE A 201 0.24 -6.83 -22.42
N LYS A 202 -0.78 -7.66 -22.16
CA LYS A 202 -2.15 -7.21 -21.95
C LYS A 202 -2.48 -7.28 -20.46
N GLY A 203 -2.14 -6.21 -19.75
CA GLY A 203 -2.55 -5.93 -18.40
C GLY A 203 -2.86 -4.43 -18.27
#